data_bd07573bd1efc41db7ee3333dccff2d1
#
_entry.id   bd07573bd1efc41db7ee3333dccff2d1
#
_cell.length_a   1.000
_cell.length_b   1.000
_cell.length_c   1.000
_cell.angle_alpha   90.00
_cell.angle_beta   90.00
_cell.angle_gamma   90.00
#
_symmetry.space_group_name_H-M   'P 1'
#
loop_
_entity.id
_entity.type
_entity.pdbx_description
1 polymer ?
#
loop_
_entity_poly.entity_id
_entity_poly.type
_entity_poly.pdbx_seq_one_letter_code
_entity_poly.pdbx_strand_id
1 'polypeptide(L)'
;MPELPEVELVKRELTPVINRKITGVELSSYIYKGHREGKKTIIKEPIDSFIQTVTGKTILHLGRRGKYLYFILSDDFKTTHIISHLGMSGAYFIVNDLDDIKEENFKKHRQVILSLDNGQKLIYSDIRRFGEMHTYDSLQDFPPFKRMAPEYTDHLSREHFIRS
;
A
#
# COMPACT_ATOMS: atom_id res chain seq x y z
N MET A 1 -1.07 -15.88 -6.79
CA MET A 1 -0.30 -14.93 -6.01
C MET A 1 0.84 -14.40 -6.86
N PRO A 2 1.07 -13.09 -6.89
CA PRO A 2 2.20 -12.53 -7.63
C PRO A 2 3.54 -13.08 -7.14
N GLU A 3 4.43 -13.35 -8.07
CA GLU A 3 5.77 -13.79 -7.77
C GLU A 3 6.67 -12.60 -7.41
N LEU A 4 7.84 -12.86 -6.82
CA LEU A 4 8.75 -11.79 -6.43
C LEU A 4 9.12 -10.85 -7.59
N PRO A 5 9.42 -11.33 -8.81
CA PRO A 5 9.70 -10.42 -9.93
C PRO A 5 8.52 -9.51 -10.26
N GLU A 6 7.28 -10.01 -10.14
CA GLU A 6 6.09 -9.20 -10.41
C GLU A 6 5.92 -8.11 -9.36
N VAL A 7 6.17 -8.42 -8.08
CA VAL A 7 6.09 -7.45 -7.00
C VAL A 7 7.15 -6.35 -7.18
N GLU A 8 8.36 -6.73 -7.58
CA GLU A 8 9.42 -5.77 -7.86
C GLU A 8 9.06 -4.84 -9.02
N LEU A 9 8.43 -5.38 -10.07
CA LEU A 9 7.96 -4.58 -11.19
C LEU A 9 6.90 -3.58 -10.76
N VAL A 10 5.93 -4.02 -9.95
CA VAL A 10 4.89 -3.13 -9.42
C VAL A 10 5.54 -1.98 -8.64
N LYS A 11 6.51 -2.27 -7.79
CA LYS A 11 7.22 -1.25 -7.05
C LYS A 11 7.83 -0.19 -7.98
N ARG A 12 8.50 -0.65 -9.04
CA ARG A 12 9.13 0.26 -10.00
C ARG A 12 8.11 1.11 -10.75
N GLU A 13 6.96 0.53 -11.09
CA GLU A 13 5.91 1.25 -11.80
C GLU A 13 5.24 2.31 -10.94
N LEU A 14 5.32 2.17 -9.61
CA LEU A 14 4.69 3.10 -8.69
C LEU A 14 5.61 4.25 -8.26
N THR A 15 6.84 4.33 -8.75
CA THR A 15 7.76 5.41 -8.38
C THR A 15 7.20 6.82 -8.60
N PRO A 16 6.29 7.09 -9.56
CA PRO A 16 5.73 8.44 -9.72
C PRO A 16 4.95 8.96 -8.51
N VAL A 17 4.53 8.10 -7.58
CA VAL A 17 3.81 8.57 -6.38
C VAL A 17 4.77 9.10 -5.30
N ILE A 18 6.07 8.88 -5.45
CA ILE A 18 7.04 9.37 -4.47
C ILE A 18 7.02 10.90 -4.48
N ASN A 19 7.02 11.49 -3.30
CA ASN A 19 6.89 12.91 -3.03
C ASN A 19 5.48 13.47 -3.23
N ARG A 20 4.49 12.61 -3.46
CA ARG A 20 3.08 13.05 -3.54
C ARG A 20 2.45 12.94 -2.16
N LYS A 21 1.65 13.94 -1.80
CA LYS A 21 0.90 13.95 -0.55
C LYS A 21 -0.45 13.30 -0.76
N ILE A 22 -0.87 12.46 0.17
CA ILE A 22 -2.18 11.82 0.15
C ILE A 22 -3.19 12.83 0.70
N THR A 23 -4.11 13.28 -0.14
CA THR A 23 -5.10 14.29 0.23
C THR A 23 -6.45 13.70 0.59
N GLY A 24 -6.70 12.44 0.26
CA GLY A 24 -7.95 11.78 0.59
C GLY A 24 -7.86 10.28 0.41
N VAL A 25 -8.75 9.56 1.07
CA VAL A 25 -8.84 8.10 1.02
C VAL A 25 -10.29 7.71 0.80
N GLU A 26 -10.54 6.86 -0.20
CA GLU A 26 -11.84 6.24 -0.41
C GLU A 26 -11.66 4.72 -0.37
N LEU A 27 -12.58 4.05 0.30
CA LEU A 27 -12.57 2.58 0.41
C LEU A 27 -13.86 2.04 -0.21
N SER A 28 -13.78 0.80 -0.73
CA SER A 28 -14.92 0.17 -1.36
C SER A 28 -16.02 -0.16 -0.35
N SER A 29 -17.25 -0.31 -0.85
CA SER A 29 -18.38 -0.77 -0.03
C SER A 29 -18.10 -2.15 0.55
N TYR A 30 -17.36 -2.99 -0.16
CA TYR A 30 -16.98 -4.31 0.32
C TYR A 30 -16.15 -4.22 1.61
N ILE A 31 -15.19 -3.30 1.66
CA ILE A 31 -14.37 -3.10 2.86
C ILE A 31 -15.24 -2.63 4.02
N TYR A 32 -16.09 -1.63 3.79
CA TYR A 32 -16.99 -1.13 4.83
C TYR A 32 -17.92 -2.22 5.36
N LYS A 33 -18.53 -2.99 4.44
CA LYS A 33 -19.43 -4.06 4.83
C LYS A 33 -18.73 -5.13 5.66
N GLY A 34 -17.54 -5.54 5.22
CA GLY A 34 -16.76 -6.53 5.95
C GLY A 34 -16.45 -6.07 7.37
N HIS A 35 -16.01 -4.83 7.54
CA HIS A 35 -15.70 -4.30 8.86
C HIS A 35 -16.94 -4.21 9.75
N ARG A 36 -18.10 -3.84 9.19
CA ARG A 36 -19.35 -3.84 9.97
C ARG A 36 -19.72 -5.23 10.46
N GLU A 37 -19.35 -6.27 9.71
CA GLU A 37 -19.63 -7.66 10.06
C GLU A 37 -18.51 -8.31 10.88
N GLY A 38 -17.54 -7.51 11.35
CA GLY A 38 -16.43 -8.01 12.15
C GLY A 38 -15.29 -8.63 11.37
N LYS A 39 -15.27 -8.46 10.06
CA LYS A 39 -14.22 -8.99 9.19
C LYS A 39 -13.36 -7.84 8.66
N LYS A 40 -12.08 -7.80 9.04
CA LYS A 40 -11.15 -6.79 8.57
C LYS A 40 -10.61 -7.16 7.20
N THR A 41 -11.43 -6.98 6.17
CA THR A 41 -11.07 -7.33 4.80
C THR A 41 -10.17 -6.26 4.20
N ILE A 42 -9.04 -6.70 3.65
CA ILE A 42 -7.99 -5.88 3.02
C ILE A 42 -7.35 -4.95 4.04
N ILE A 43 -8.07 -3.98 4.61
CA ILE A 43 -7.55 -3.08 5.64
C ILE A 43 -7.58 -3.83 6.98
N LYS A 44 -6.41 -4.13 7.54
CA LYS A 44 -6.27 -4.99 8.72
C LYS A 44 -6.27 -4.21 10.04
N GLU A 45 -6.95 -3.09 10.06
CA GLU A 45 -7.11 -2.23 11.23
C GLU A 45 -8.43 -1.48 11.11
N PRO A 46 -8.90 -0.78 12.16
CA PRO A 46 -10.13 0.01 12.05
C PRO A 46 -10.04 1.02 10.91
N ILE A 47 -11.12 1.15 10.15
CA ILE A 47 -11.14 2.00 8.96
C ILE A 47 -10.81 3.45 9.29
N ASP A 48 -11.42 4.01 10.34
CA ASP A 48 -11.17 5.39 10.72
C ASP A 48 -9.71 5.62 11.09
N SER A 49 -9.09 4.66 11.76
CA SER A 49 -7.68 4.71 12.11
C SER A 49 -6.80 4.73 10.86
N PHE A 50 -7.10 3.88 9.89
CA PHE A 50 -6.36 3.84 8.64
C PHE A 50 -6.46 5.18 7.90
N ILE A 51 -7.67 5.69 7.74
CA ILE A 51 -7.90 6.94 7.02
C ILE A 51 -7.18 8.10 7.70
N GLN A 52 -7.30 8.22 9.02
CA GLN A 52 -6.64 9.30 9.76
C GLN A 52 -5.13 9.19 9.71
N THR A 53 -4.61 7.97 9.76
CA THR A 53 -3.17 7.74 9.77
C THR A 53 -2.51 8.11 8.45
N VAL A 54 -3.15 7.82 7.32
CA VAL A 54 -2.53 8.03 6.00
C VAL A 54 -2.85 9.37 5.38
N THR A 55 -4.00 9.97 5.70
CA THR A 55 -4.41 11.24 5.09
C THR A 55 -3.49 12.37 5.55
N GLY A 56 -3.03 13.16 4.62
CA GLY A 56 -2.17 14.31 4.90
C GLY A 56 -0.67 13.99 4.93
N LYS A 57 -0.29 12.75 4.75
CA LYS A 57 1.11 12.36 4.72
C LYS A 57 1.65 12.30 3.29
N THR A 58 2.94 12.60 3.16
CA THR A 58 3.66 12.52 1.89
C THR A 58 4.32 11.16 1.77
N ILE A 59 4.23 10.56 0.59
CA ILE A 59 4.91 9.29 0.29
C ILE A 59 6.37 9.60 0.04
N LEU A 60 7.26 9.14 0.92
CA LEU A 60 8.69 9.41 0.83
C LEU A 60 9.44 8.31 0.08
N HIS A 61 8.98 7.08 0.17
CA HIS A 61 9.75 5.95 -0.34
C HIS A 61 8.83 4.75 -0.57
N LEU A 62 9.23 3.91 -1.53
CA LEU A 62 8.63 2.62 -1.80
C LEU A 62 9.71 1.56 -1.65
N GLY A 63 9.38 0.45 -1.01
CA GLY A 63 10.29 -0.66 -0.87
C GLY A 63 9.58 -1.99 -0.98
N ARG A 64 10.36 -3.05 -0.96
CA ARG A 64 9.86 -4.42 -1.02
C ARG A 64 10.66 -5.29 -0.06
N ARG A 65 9.94 -6.14 0.66
CA ARG A 65 10.51 -7.25 1.41
C ARG A 65 9.72 -8.51 1.07
N GLY A 66 10.38 -9.46 0.42
CA GLY A 66 9.69 -10.64 -0.08
C GLY A 66 8.55 -10.24 -0.99
N LYS A 67 7.37 -10.74 -0.72
CA LYS A 67 6.16 -10.44 -1.50
C LYS A 67 5.38 -9.24 -0.96
N TYR A 68 5.94 -8.51 0.00
CA TYR A 68 5.30 -7.32 0.57
C TYR A 68 5.89 -6.07 -0.03
N LEU A 69 5.01 -5.15 -0.44
CA LEU A 69 5.37 -3.78 -0.76
C LEU A 69 5.20 -2.95 0.50
N TYR A 70 6.02 -1.91 0.66
CA TYR A 70 5.76 -0.95 1.72
C TYR A 70 5.97 0.47 1.23
N PHE A 71 5.18 1.37 1.79
CA PHE A 71 5.22 2.80 1.49
C PHE A 71 5.61 3.50 2.77
N ILE A 72 6.65 4.31 2.74
CA ILE A 72 7.04 5.13 3.89
C ILE A 72 6.37 6.48 3.72
N LEU A 73 5.52 6.84 4.66
CA LEU A 73 4.76 8.09 4.66
C LEU A 73 5.21 8.95 5.83
N SER A 74 5.22 10.26 5.64
CA SER A 74 5.56 11.18 6.72
C SER A 74 4.82 12.50 6.59
N ASP A 75 4.55 13.11 7.72
CA ASP A 75 4.18 14.51 7.83
C ASP A 75 5.19 15.19 8.75
N ASP A 76 4.89 16.41 9.22
CA ASP A 76 5.82 17.12 10.09
C ASP A 76 5.95 16.50 11.48
N PHE A 77 5.10 15.55 11.82
CA PHE A 77 4.99 15.02 13.18
C PHE A 77 5.30 13.54 13.28
N LYS A 78 4.97 12.75 12.25
CA LYS A 78 5.02 11.31 12.38
C LYS A 78 5.33 10.61 11.06
N THR A 79 6.07 9.51 11.16
CA THR A 79 6.32 8.59 10.05
C THR A 79 5.47 7.35 10.22
N THR A 80 4.86 6.90 9.14
CA THR A 80 3.99 5.72 9.10
C THR A 80 4.38 4.86 7.91
N HIS A 81 4.20 3.56 8.04
CA HIS A 81 4.48 2.61 6.96
C HIS A 81 3.19 1.90 6.58
N ILE A 82 2.83 1.97 5.29
CA ILE A 82 1.78 1.10 4.75
C ILE A 82 2.47 -0.15 4.24
N ILE A 83 2.06 -1.32 4.73
CA ILE A 83 2.58 -2.60 4.25
C ILE A 83 1.47 -3.29 3.49
N SER A 84 1.74 -3.64 2.23
CA SER A 84 0.74 -4.14 1.29
C SER A 84 1.16 -5.49 0.73
N HIS A 85 0.23 -6.43 0.76
CA HIS A 85 0.38 -7.73 0.11
C HIS A 85 -0.68 -7.83 -0.99
N LEU A 86 -0.26 -8.19 -2.21
CA LEU A 86 -1.18 -8.19 -3.36
C LEU A 86 -2.15 -9.38 -3.37
N GLY A 87 -1.97 -10.35 -2.49
CA GLY A 87 -2.81 -11.54 -2.49
C GLY A 87 -2.65 -12.31 -3.79
N MET A 88 -3.76 -12.73 -4.37
CA MET A 88 -3.76 -13.49 -5.63
C MET A 88 -4.07 -12.63 -6.85
N SER A 89 -4.79 -11.54 -6.68
CA SER A 89 -5.29 -10.73 -7.80
C SER A 89 -5.16 -9.23 -7.58
N GLY A 90 -4.39 -8.81 -6.59
CA GLY A 90 -4.20 -7.39 -6.31
C GLY A 90 -3.36 -6.71 -7.38
N ALA A 91 -3.72 -5.47 -7.70
CA ALA A 91 -2.99 -4.65 -8.66
C ALA A 91 -3.11 -3.18 -8.29
N TYR A 92 -2.06 -2.42 -8.59
CA TYR A 92 -2.01 -0.99 -8.38
C TYR A 92 -2.04 -0.23 -9.70
N PHE A 93 -2.69 0.92 -9.69
CA PHE A 93 -2.77 1.81 -10.85
C PHE A 93 -2.56 3.26 -10.41
N ILE A 94 -1.86 4.03 -11.24
CA ILE A 94 -1.77 5.48 -11.08
C ILE A 94 -2.56 6.08 -12.25
N VAL A 95 -3.63 6.83 -11.94
CA VAL A 95 -4.53 7.33 -12.97
C VAL A 95 -4.88 8.79 -12.70
N ASN A 96 -5.27 9.51 -13.75
CA ASN A 96 -5.82 10.85 -13.64
C ASN A 96 -7.33 10.80 -13.39
N ASP A 97 -7.99 9.80 -13.94
CA ASP A 97 -9.44 9.59 -13.81
C ASP A 97 -9.69 8.13 -13.49
N LEU A 98 -10.73 7.86 -12.70
CA LEU A 98 -11.08 6.47 -12.34
C LEU A 98 -11.40 5.64 -13.57
N ASP A 99 -11.89 6.26 -14.65
CA ASP A 99 -12.20 5.57 -15.90
C ASP A 99 -10.98 5.22 -16.73
N ASP A 100 -9.77 5.65 -16.34
CA ASP A 100 -8.55 5.32 -17.06
C ASP A 100 -8.15 3.85 -16.91
N ILE A 101 -8.71 3.15 -15.92
CA ILE A 101 -8.49 1.70 -15.81
C ILE A 101 -9.28 1.01 -16.91
N LYS A 102 -8.57 0.41 -17.86
CA LYS A 102 -9.19 -0.16 -19.07
C LYS A 102 -9.84 -1.51 -18.82
N GLU A 103 -9.21 -2.35 -18.02
CA GLU A 103 -9.73 -3.68 -17.78
C GLU A 103 -10.91 -3.61 -16.82
N GLU A 104 -12.06 -4.12 -17.27
CA GLU A 104 -13.31 -4.03 -16.54
C GLU A 104 -13.24 -4.68 -15.16
N ASN A 105 -12.56 -5.83 -15.05
CA ASN A 105 -12.44 -6.51 -13.78
C ASN A 105 -11.68 -5.69 -12.74
N PHE A 106 -10.62 -5.00 -13.14
CA PHE A 106 -9.90 -4.12 -12.22
C PHE A 106 -10.70 -2.87 -11.90
N LYS A 107 -11.41 -2.33 -12.90
CA LYS A 107 -12.24 -1.15 -12.72
C LYS A 107 -13.38 -1.40 -11.74
N LYS A 108 -14.01 -2.55 -11.84
CA LYS A 108 -15.13 -2.92 -10.95
C LYS A 108 -14.71 -3.21 -9.52
N HIS A 109 -13.47 -3.61 -9.30
CA HIS A 109 -13.00 -4.10 -8.00
C HIS A 109 -11.95 -3.19 -7.39
N ARG A 110 -12.13 -1.86 -7.57
CA ARG A 110 -11.31 -0.87 -6.89
C ARG A 110 -11.64 -0.91 -5.39
N GLN A 111 -10.64 -1.19 -4.59
CA GLN A 111 -10.82 -1.37 -3.16
C GLN A 111 -10.36 -0.17 -2.34
N VAL A 112 -9.22 0.41 -2.71
CA VAL A 112 -8.63 1.55 -2.02
C VAL A 112 -8.24 2.59 -3.05
N ILE A 113 -8.67 3.83 -2.85
CA ILE A 113 -8.34 4.95 -3.72
C ILE A 113 -7.68 6.03 -2.87
N LEU A 114 -6.43 6.33 -3.16
CA LEU A 114 -5.68 7.40 -2.51
C LEU A 114 -5.59 8.56 -3.48
N SER A 115 -6.20 9.69 -3.12
CA SER A 115 -6.09 10.92 -3.91
C SER A 115 -4.76 11.59 -3.59
N LEU A 116 -4.05 12.05 -4.62
CA LEU A 116 -2.73 12.66 -4.50
C LEU A 116 -2.80 14.15 -4.79
N ASP A 117 -1.82 14.90 -4.30
CA ASP A 117 -1.81 16.36 -4.39
C ASP A 117 -1.60 16.92 -5.80
N ASN A 118 -1.24 16.07 -6.76
CA ASN A 118 -1.09 16.46 -8.17
C ASN A 118 -2.32 16.14 -9.01
N GLY A 119 -3.44 15.78 -8.38
CA GLY A 119 -4.68 15.42 -9.08
C GLY A 119 -4.77 13.97 -9.52
N GLN A 120 -3.70 13.21 -9.41
CA GLN A 120 -3.72 11.78 -9.72
C GLN A 120 -4.28 10.96 -8.55
N LYS A 121 -4.60 9.72 -8.85
CA LYS A 121 -5.06 8.76 -7.84
C LYS A 121 -4.23 7.49 -7.91
N LEU A 122 -3.85 6.99 -6.74
CA LEU A 122 -3.25 5.67 -6.60
C LEU A 122 -4.36 4.71 -6.18
N ILE A 123 -4.61 3.70 -7.02
CA ILE A 123 -5.73 2.78 -6.84
C ILE A 123 -5.22 1.37 -6.62
N TYR A 124 -5.73 0.72 -5.58
CA TYR A 124 -5.53 -0.71 -5.36
C TYR A 124 -6.82 -1.44 -5.74
N SER A 125 -6.73 -2.33 -6.73
CA SER A 125 -7.83 -3.17 -7.17
C SER A 125 -7.56 -4.62 -6.83
N ASP A 126 -8.60 -5.37 -6.43
CA ASP A 126 -8.42 -6.76 -6.02
C ASP A 126 -9.73 -7.51 -6.16
N ILE A 127 -9.82 -8.35 -7.18
CA ILE A 127 -11.04 -9.12 -7.50
C ILE A 127 -11.31 -10.16 -6.42
N ARG A 128 -10.27 -10.88 -6.01
CA ARG A 128 -10.41 -11.99 -5.04
C ARG A 128 -10.38 -11.51 -3.59
N ARG A 129 -9.92 -10.28 -3.36
CA ARG A 129 -9.94 -9.61 -2.05
C ARG A 129 -9.11 -10.30 -0.98
N PHE A 130 -8.05 -11.00 -1.41
CA PHE A 130 -7.09 -11.67 -0.51
C PHE A 130 -5.89 -10.81 -0.19
N GLY A 131 -5.80 -9.62 -0.80
CA GLY A 131 -4.74 -8.68 -0.48
C GLY A 131 -4.88 -8.09 0.91
N GLU A 132 -3.82 -7.46 1.39
CA GLU A 132 -3.77 -6.89 2.73
C GLU A 132 -3.09 -5.55 2.72
N MET A 133 -3.57 -4.65 3.57
CA MET A 133 -2.89 -3.40 3.90
C MET A 133 -2.89 -3.23 5.41
N HIS A 134 -1.72 -2.91 5.94
CA HIS A 134 -1.50 -2.64 7.36
C HIS A 134 -0.77 -1.32 7.51
N THR A 135 -0.96 -0.62 8.61
CA THR A 135 -0.11 0.52 8.95
C THR A 135 0.63 0.25 10.25
N TYR A 136 1.91 0.62 10.28
CA TYR A 136 2.77 0.46 11.45
C TYR A 136 3.68 1.67 11.57
N ASP A 137 4.06 1.98 12.79
CA ASP A 137 5.03 3.06 13.05
C ASP A 137 6.43 2.67 12.57
N SER A 138 6.76 1.39 12.61
CA SER A 138 8.03 0.86 12.14
C SER A 138 7.79 -0.42 11.36
N LEU A 139 8.59 -0.65 10.31
CA LEU A 139 8.50 -1.89 9.54
C LEU A 139 8.72 -3.13 10.42
N GLN A 140 9.56 -3.01 11.43
CA GLN A 140 9.86 -4.13 12.31
C GLN A 140 8.70 -4.49 13.24
N ASP A 141 7.69 -3.64 13.37
CA ASP A 141 6.51 -3.96 14.15
C ASP A 141 5.61 -4.96 13.43
N PHE A 142 5.77 -5.12 12.12
CA PHE A 142 5.01 -6.08 11.35
C PHE A 142 5.61 -7.49 11.54
N PRO A 143 4.85 -8.43 12.14
CA PRO A 143 5.43 -9.72 12.52
C PRO A 143 6.14 -10.49 11.41
N PRO A 144 5.62 -10.55 10.17
CA PRO A 144 6.37 -11.22 9.10
C PRO A 144 7.77 -10.64 8.87
N PHE A 145 7.94 -9.31 9.04
CA PHE A 145 9.25 -8.68 8.80
C PHE A 145 10.25 -9.01 9.91
N LYS A 146 9.79 -9.28 11.11
CA LYS A 146 10.68 -9.70 12.19
C LYS A 146 11.35 -11.03 11.90
N ARG A 147 10.70 -11.88 11.10
CA ARG A 147 11.17 -13.22 10.78
C ARG A 147 11.96 -13.30 9.48
N MET A 148 11.97 -12.21 8.69
CA MET A 148 12.65 -12.17 7.40
C MET A 148 14.07 -11.69 7.55
N ALA A 149 14.99 -12.30 6.80
CA ALA A 149 16.33 -11.74 6.61
C ALA A 149 16.23 -10.49 5.75
N PRO A 150 17.06 -9.46 5.99
CA PRO A 150 17.10 -8.28 5.13
C PRO A 150 17.47 -8.69 3.69
N GLU A 151 16.87 -7.98 2.72
CA GLU A 151 17.17 -8.19 1.30
C GLU A 151 18.05 -7.06 0.78
N TYR A 152 18.94 -7.41 -0.18
CA TYR A 152 19.81 -6.39 -0.77
C TYR A 152 19.07 -5.30 -1.51
N THR A 153 17.87 -5.60 -2.03
CA THR A 153 17.04 -4.63 -2.71
C THR A 153 16.28 -3.73 -1.74
N ASP A 154 16.27 -4.05 -0.46
CA ASP A 154 15.64 -3.25 0.58
C ASP A 154 16.62 -2.17 1.01
N HIS A 155 16.33 -0.93 0.66
CA HIS A 155 17.21 0.20 0.95
C HIS A 155 17.56 0.34 2.43
N LEU A 156 16.55 0.24 3.29
CA LEU A 156 16.77 0.39 4.74
C LEU A 156 17.61 -0.75 5.30
N SER A 157 17.39 -1.96 4.83
CA SER A 157 18.18 -3.10 5.25
C SER A 157 19.63 -2.99 4.81
N ARG A 158 19.87 -2.49 3.60
CA ARG A 158 21.24 -2.27 3.12
C ARG A 158 21.98 -1.27 3.97
N GLU A 159 21.36 -0.14 4.29
CA GLU A 159 21.98 0.87 5.12
C GLU A 159 22.30 0.33 6.52
N HIS A 160 21.38 -0.39 7.10
CA HIS A 160 21.57 -1.00 8.40
C HIS A 160 22.73 -2.00 8.38
N PHE A 161 22.78 -2.84 7.37
CA PHE A 161 23.83 -3.83 7.19
C PHE A 161 25.20 -3.17 7.04
N ILE A 162 25.30 -2.12 6.25
CA ILE A 162 26.55 -1.42 6.02
C ILE A 162 27.06 -0.76 7.31
N ARG A 163 26.16 -0.21 8.11
CA ARG A 163 26.52 0.47 9.35
C ARG A 163 26.88 -0.48 10.48
N SER A 164 26.36 -1.66 10.41
CA SER A 164 26.63 -2.65 11.43
C SER A 164 27.86 -3.48 11.12
#